data_7b4155b3939431a7a982cfbf34ef82a5
#
_entry.id   7b4155b3939431a7a982cfbf34ef82a5
#
_cell.length_a   1.000
_cell.length_b   1.000
_cell.length_c   1.000
_cell.angle_alpha   90.00
_cell.angle_beta   90.00
_cell.angle_gamma   90.00
#
_symmetry.space_group_name_H-M   'P 1'
#
loop_
_entity.id
_entity.type
_entity.pdbx_description
1 polymer ?
#
loop_
_entity_poly.entity_id
_entity_poly.type
_entity_poly.pdbx_seq_one_letter_code
_entity_poly.pdbx_strand_id
1 'polypeptide(L)'
;LLMTVPHLKDKVKGMLYMTRYGDTTDIIRHGLTKIRDGSEAIINAPKFAQLLNVILLFGNYLNATGIKGGAYGFRISSINKLVDTKAADGTTLLHFVERTVTRCFPELEGFVDELSAATEACRVQLLDLKHDLSELKSANVHHKKILDRLHSENEENVEAPYSKLMLPFLNKATNELHRLTDQIQYTERVFNEAMRYYGEGPDPVRRSFTG
;
A
#
# COMPACT_ATOMS: atom_id res chain seq x y z
N LEU A 1 -21.84 10.35 -42.00
CA LEU A 1 -21.93 11.52 -41.08
C LEU A 1 -20.85 11.53 -39.99
N LEU A 2 -20.42 10.38 -39.45
CA LEU A 2 -19.38 10.32 -38.41
C LEU A 2 -17.94 10.52 -38.92
N MET A 3 -17.68 10.35 -40.21
CA MET A 3 -16.35 10.53 -40.84
C MET A 3 -15.97 12.00 -41.09
N THR A 4 -16.84 12.94 -40.84
CA THR A 4 -16.63 14.37 -41.13
C THR A 4 -16.09 15.18 -39.95
N VAL A 5 -15.94 14.56 -38.75
CA VAL A 5 -15.39 15.25 -37.59
C VAL A 5 -13.89 15.06 -37.55
N PRO A 6 -13.06 16.12 -37.75
CA PRO A 6 -11.62 16.02 -37.68
C PRO A 6 -11.17 15.48 -36.33
N HIS A 7 -10.19 14.53 -36.34
CA HIS A 7 -9.61 13.94 -35.14
C HIS A 7 -10.63 13.28 -34.19
N LEU A 8 -11.73 12.73 -34.73
CA LEU A 8 -12.81 12.09 -33.93
C LEU A 8 -12.28 11.06 -32.94
N LYS A 9 -11.38 10.20 -33.40
CA LYS A 9 -10.79 9.13 -32.58
C LYS A 9 -10.09 9.68 -31.32
N ASP A 10 -9.30 10.73 -31.46
CA ASP A 10 -8.56 11.36 -30.37
C ASP A 10 -9.50 12.10 -29.41
N LYS A 11 -10.51 12.76 -29.93
CA LYS A 11 -11.54 13.44 -29.14
C LYS A 11 -12.34 12.42 -28.28
N VAL A 12 -12.75 11.30 -28.87
CA VAL A 12 -13.47 10.23 -28.15
C VAL A 12 -12.59 9.61 -27.05
N LYS A 13 -11.30 9.36 -27.34
CA LYS A 13 -10.37 8.86 -26.31
C LYS A 13 -10.19 9.84 -25.16
N GLY A 14 -10.12 11.15 -25.44
CA GLY A 14 -10.03 12.17 -24.42
C GLY A 14 -11.28 12.24 -23.54
N MET A 15 -12.48 12.12 -24.14
CA MET A 15 -13.74 12.06 -23.39
C MET A 15 -13.81 10.80 -22.52
N LEU A 16 -13.38 9.65 -23.03
CA LEU A 16 -13.33 8.40 -22.26
C LEU A 16 -12.36 8.51 -21.08
N TYR A 17 -11.18 9.11 -21.30
CA TYR A 17 -10.23 9.40 -20.24
C TYR A 17 -10.86 10.27 -19.15
N MET A 18 -11.53 11.35 -19.53
CA MET A 18 -12.21 12.25 -18.59
C MET A 18 -13.28 11.52 -17.76
N THR A 19 -14.05 10.63 -18.39
CA THR A 19 -15.11 9.86 -17.71
C THR A 19 -14.55 8.88 -16.69
N ARG A 20 -13.44 8.21 -17.00
CA ARG A 20 -12.83 7.19 -16.12
C ARG A 20 -11.91 7.78 -15.06
N TYR A 21 -11.46 9.01 -15.27
CA TYR A 21 -10.47 9.66 -14.41
C TYR A 21 -10.89 9.71 -12.93
N GLY A 22 -12.15 10.10 -12.68
CA GLY A 22 -12.70 10.18 -11.33
C GLY A 22 -12.65 8.86 -10.58
N ASP A 23 -13.19 7.83 -11.18
CA ASP A 23 -13.25 6.49 -10.58
C ASP A 23 -11.84 5.96 -10.27
N THR A 24 -10.90 6.12 -11.20
CA THR A 24 -9.51 5.65 -11.00
C THR A 24 -8.80 6.43 -9.91
N THR A 25 -8.97 7.75 -9.85
CA THR A 25 -8.37 8.57 -8.78
C THR A 25 -8.95 8.25 -7.41
N ASP A 26 -10.24 7.91 -7.34
CA ASP A 26 -10.90 7.50 -6.11
C ASP A 26 -10.40 6.13 -5.63
N ILE A 27 -10.21 5.17 -6.52
CA ILE A 27 -9.60 3.87 -6.20
C ILE A 27 -8.20 4.08 -5.61
N ILE A 28 -7.36 4.91 -6.25
CA ILE A 28 -6.01 5.21 -5.76
C ILE A 28 -6.08 5.84 -4.37
N ARG A 29 -6.92 6.85 -4.18
CA ARG A 29 -7.05 7.57 -2.91
C ARG A 29 -7.51 6.66 -1.77
N HIS A 30 -8.54 5.84 -2.01
CA HIS A 30 -9.02 4.88 -1.02
C HIS A 30 -7.98 3.81 -0.69
N GLY A 31 -7.27 3.29 -1.71
CA GLY A 31 -6.19 2.33 -1.51
C GLY A 31 -5.05 2.89 -0.66
N LEU A 32 -4.61 4.12 -0.93
CA LEU A 32 -3.58 4.81 -0.14
C LEU A 32 -4.01 5.04 1.31
N THR A 33 -5.27 5.43 1.51
CA THR A 33 -5.83 5.60 2.87
C THR A 33 -5.78 4.28 3.63
N LYS A 34 -6.24 3.17 3.04
CA LYS A 34 -6.19 1.85 3.68
C LYS A 34 -4.78 1.41 4.05
N ILE A 35 -3.81 1.57 3.15
CA ILE A 35 -2.41 1.20 3.43
C ILE A 35 -1.84 2.06 4.56
N ARG A 36 -2.09 3.36 4.56
CA ARG A 36 -1.64 4.28 5.62
C ARG A 36 -2.26 3.89 6.96
N ASP A 37 -3.58 3.80 7.03
CA ASP A 37 -4.32 3.52 8.25
C ASP A 37 -3.95 2.15 8.83
N GLY A 38 -3.77 1.13 7.96
CA GLY A 38 -3.29 -0.19 8.35
C GLY A 38 -1.86 -0.17 8.90
N SER A 39 -0.97 0.61 8.29
CA SER A 39 0.43 0.76 8.74
C SER A 39 0.51 1.48 10.08
N GLU A 40 -0.26 2.54 10.26
CA GLU A 40 -0.35 3.28 11.52
C GLU A 40 -0.98 2.43 12.64
N ALA A 41 -2.03 1.65 12.32
CA ALA A 41 -2.66 0.76 13.29
C ALA A 41 -1.68 -0.28 13.83
N ILE A 42 -0.88 -0.91 12.96
CA ILE A 42 0.12 -1.90 13.38
C ILE A 42 1.17 -1.26 14.30
N ILE A 43 1.69 -0.07 13.97
CA ILE A 43 2.69 0.62 14.79
C ILE A 43 2.12 0.97 16.17
N ASN A 44 0.84 1.36 16.23
CA ASN A 44 0.15 1.82 17.44
C ASN A 44 -0.70 0.71 18.10
N ALA A 45 -0.34 -0.55 17.98
CA ALA A 45 -1.04 -1.71 18.54
C ALA A 45 -0.36 -2.22 19.83
N PRO A 46 -0.63 -1.66 21.02
CA PRO A 46 0.06 -2.01 22.26
C PRO A 46 -0.19 -3.44 22.72
N LYS A 47 -1.41 -3.97 22.58
CA LYS A 47 -1.70 -5.37 22.92
C LYS A 47 -1.00 -6.34 22.00
N PHE A 48 -0.98 -6.04 20.70
CA PHE A 48 -0.22 -6.82 19.73
C PHE A 48 1.29 -6.80 20.03
N ALA A 49 1.86 -5.65 20.38
CA ALA A 49 3.27 -5.55 20.77
C ALA A 49 3.57 -6.37 22.04
N GLN A 50 2.67 -6.37 23.03
CA GLN A 50 2.81 -7.20 24.23
C GLN A 50 2.71 -8.69 23.89
N LEU A 51 1.79 -9.10 23.00
CA LEU A 51 1.70 -10.48 22.53
C LEU A 51 3.02 -10.92 21.86
N LEU A 52 3.64 -10.07 21.03
CA LEU A 52 4.92 -10.36 20.43
C LEU A 52 6.03 -10.52 21.47
N ASN A 53 6.03 -9.74 22.54
CA ASN A 53 6.97 -9.91 23.66
C ASN A 53 6.78 -11.26 24.37
N VAL A 54 5.54 -11.72 24.59
CA VAL A 54 5.26 -13.06 25.14
C VAL A 54 5.82 -14.15 24.22
N ILE A 55 5.61 -14.02 22.91
CA ILE A 55 6.16 -14.96 21.90
C ILE A 55 7.69 -14.95 21.93
N LEU A 56 8.32 -13.78 22.07
CA LEU A 56 9.79 -13.66 22.18
C LEU A 56 10.32 -14.39 23.42
N LEU A 57 9.64 -14.23 24.57
CA LEU A 57 10.01 -14.93 25.81
C LEU A 57 9.96 -16.46 25.63
N PHE A 58 8.91 -16.99 25.00
CA PHE A 58 8.84 -18.43 24.68
C PHE A 58 9.94 -18.85 23.73
N GLY A 59 10.20 -18.08 22.67
CA GLY A 59 11.28 -18.36 21.74
C GLY A 59 12.64 -18.41 22.45
N ASN A 60 12.92 -17.45 23.31
CA ASN A 60 14.15 -17.42 24.09
C ASN A 60 14.25 -18.59 25.10
N TYR A 61 13.16 -18.94 25.76
CA TYR A 61 13.13 -20.08 26.69
C TYR A 61 13.42 -21.41 25.96
N LEU A 62 12.76 -21.65 24.83
CA LEU A 62 12.97 -22.87 24.04
C LEU A 62 14.37 -22.95 23.44
N ASN A 63 15.02 -21.85 23.18
CA ASN A 63 16.37 -21.78 22.60
C ASN A 63 17.46 -21.52 23.67
N ALA A 64 17.12 -21.52 24.97
CA ALA A 64 18.02 -21.14 26.05
C ALA A 64 19.31 -21.95 26.11
N THR A 65 19.30 -23.23 25.66
CA THR A 65 20.47 -24.11 25.62
C THR A 65 21.30 -23.97 24.33
N GLY A 66 20.87 -23.14 23.37
CA GLY A 66 21.51 -22.94 22.09
C GLY A 66 22.08 -21.54 21.87
N ILE A 67 22.90 -21.39 20.82
CA ILE A 67 23.50 -20.12 20.39
C ILE A 67 22.43 -19.03 20.07
N LYS A 68 21.18 -19.43 19.88
CA LYS A 68 20.05 -18.56 19.52
C LYS A 68 19.21 -18.06 20.71
N GLY A 69 19.56 -18.43 21.94
CA GLY A 69 18.91 -17.94 23.15
C GLY A 69 19.29 -16.48 23.45
N GLY A 70 18.39 -15.74 24.14
CA GLY A 70 18.65 -14.34 24.51
C GLY A 70 18.49 -13.32 23.38
N ALA A 71 17.69 -13.63 22.37
CA ALA A 71 17.36 -12.68 21.30
C ALA A 71 16.60 -11.46 21.84
N TYR A 72 16.96 -10.26 21.37
CA TYR A 72 16.28 -9.01 21.74
C TYR A 72 15.01 -8.75 20.90
N GLY A 73 14.77 -9.54 19.85
CA GLY A 73 13.63 -9.44 18.97
C GLY A 73 13.64 -10.51 17.89
N PHE A 74 12.60 -10.52 17.08
CA PHE A 74 12.47 -11.43 15.92
C PHE A 74 11.74 -10.74 14.78
N ARG A 75 11.88 -11.26 13.58
CA ARG A 75 11.11 -10.78 12.42
C ARG A 75 9.68 -11.30 12.53
N ILE A 76 8.70 -10.45 12.19
CA ILE A 76 7.30 -10.85 12.28
C ILE A 76 6.98 -12.05 11.39
N SER A 77 7.63 -12.21 10.24
CA SER A 77 7.52 -13.39 9.37
C SER A 77 7.89 -14.70 10.09
N SER A 78 8.67 -14.62 11.18
CA SER A 78 9.04 -15.80 11.99
C SER A 78 7.87 -16.33 12.83
N ILE A 79 6.78 -15.60 12.97
CA ILE A 79 5.55 -16.06 13.66
C ILE A 79 5.01 -17.35 13.06
N ASN A 80 5.16 -17.56 11.75
CA ASN A 80 4.72 -18.79 11.09
C ASN A 80 5.36 -20.05 11.69
N LYS A 81 6.54 -19.94 12.30
CA LYS A 81 7.20 -21.04 12.99
C LYS A 81 6.43 -21.55 14.22
N LEU A 82 5.52 -20.75 14.78
CA LEU A 82 4.63 -21.18 15.87
C LEU A 82 3.71 -22.33 15.44
N VAL A 83 3.28 -22.34 14.18
CA VAL A 83 2.44 -23.39 13.60
C VAL A 83 3.27 -24.62 13.23
N ASP A 84 4.50 -24.39 12.76
CA ASP A 84 5.38 -25.47 12.29
C ASP A 84 6.04 -26.22 13.44
N THR A 85 6.23 -25.58 14.61
CA THR A 85 6.86 -26.18 15.80
C THR A 85 5.83 -27.01 16.56
N LYS A 86 6.04 -28.32 16.61
CA LYS A 86 5.14 -29.29 17.24
C LYS A 86 5.82 -30.00 18.42
N ALA A 87 5.05 -30.25 19.47
CA ALA A 87 5.42 -31.14 20.57
C ALA A 87 5.21 -32.61 20.16
N ALA A 88 5.66 -33.52 21.00
CA ALA A 88 5.56 -34.99 20.77
C ALA A 88 4.09 -35.46 20.68
N ASP A 89 3.17 -34.79 21.29
CA ASP A 89 1.71 -35.07 21.26
C ASP A 89 1.01 -34.44 20.03
N GLY A 90 1.74 -33.78 19.13
CA GLY A 90 1.21 -33.11 17.95
C GLY A 90 0.67 -31.69 18.20
N THR A 91 0.66 -31.22 19.45
CA THR A 91 0.26 -29.85 19.80
C THR A 91 1.27 -28.84 19.25
N THR A 92 0.80 -27.78 18.56
CA THR A 92 1.72 -26.75 18.02
C THR A 92 2.09 -25.73 19.10
N LEU A 93 3.22 -25.07 18.92
CA LEU A 93 3.62 -23.95 19.79
C LEU A 93 2.57 -22.84 19.79
N LEU A 94 1.86 -22.63 18.68
CA LEU A 94 0.75 -21.66 18.62
C LEU A 94 -0.35 -21.99 19.64
N HIS A 95 -0.79 -23.24 19.72
CA HIS A 95 -1.79 -23.67 20.71
C HIS A 95 -1.31 -23.46 22.16
N PHE A 96 -0.01 -23.66 22.39
CA PHE A 96 0.57 -23.39 23.71
C PHE A 96 0.55 -21.90 24.03
N VAL A 97 0.93 -21.04 23.09
CA VAL A 97 0.89 -19.58 23.23
C VAL A 97 -0.55 -19.11 23.48
N GLU A 98 -1.52 -19.55 22.65
CA GLU A 98 -2.93 -19.25 22.81
C GLU A 98 -3.42 -19.57 24.23
N ARG A 99 -3.22 -20.81 24.68
CA ARG A 99 -3.63 -21.27 26.01
C ARG A 99 -2.99 -20.46 27.14
N THR A 100 -1.73 -20.08 26.96
CA THR A 100 -1.01 -19.28 27.97
C THR A 100 -1.50 -17.84 27.99
N VAL A 101 -1.75 -17.24 26.82
CA VAL A 101 -2.31 -15.88 26.73
C VAL A 101 -3.68 -15.82 27.36
N THR A 102 -4.61 -16.69 26.97
CA THR A 102 -5.96 -16.74 27.57
C THR A 102 -5.93 -16.91 29.07
N ARG A 103 -4.99 -17.71 29.61
CA ARG A 103 -4.92 -17.98 31.06
C ARG A 103 -4.19 -16.90 31.84
N CYS A 104 -3.08 -16.39 31.35
CA CYS A 104 -2.14 -15.54 32.07
C CYS A 104 -2.22 -14.07 31.69
N PHE A 105 -2.71 -13.75 30.51
CA PHE A 105 -2.75 -12.40 29.92
C PHE A 105 -4.08 -12.12 29.21
N PRO A 106 -5.24 -12.27 29.91
CA PRO A 106 -6.56 -12.10 29.31
C PRO A 106 -6.78 -10.69 28.71
N GLU A 107 -6.04 -9.69 29.21
CA GLU A 107 -6.07 -8.33 28.68
C GLU A 107 -5.60 -8.21 27.23
N LEU A 108 -4.87 -9.22 26.73
CA LEU A 108 -4.38 -9.23 25.36
C LEU A 108 -5.39 -9.77 24.34
N GLU A 109 -6.49 -10.39 24.76
CA GLU A 109 -7.47 -11.01 23.83
C GLU A 109 -8.03 -10.03 22.79
N GLY A 110 -8.12 -8.74 23.09
CA GLY A 110 -8.59 -7.71 22.15
C GLY A 110 -7.54 -7.22 21.13
N PHE A 111 -6.37 -7.86 20.99
CA PHE A 111 -5.35 -7.40 20.03
C PHE A 111 -5.81 -7.45 18.56
N VAL A 112 -6.74 -8.33 18.22
CA VAL A 112 -7.29 -8.47 16.86
C VAL A 112 -8.02 -7.20 16.42
N ASP A 113 -8.70 -6.53 17.35
CA ASP A 113 -9.42 -5.29 17.06
C ASP A 113 -8.44 -4.15 16.70
N GLU A 114 -7.25 -4.13 17.32
CA GLU A 114 -6.19 -3.18 17.00
C GLU A 114 -5.65 -3.36 15.57
N LEU A 115 -5.77 -4.56 15.00
CA LEU A 115 -5.26 -4.91 13.66
C LEU A 115 -6.32 -4.86 12.56
N SER A 116 -7.54 -4.43 12.86
CA SER A 116 -8.65 -4.41 11.89
C SER A 116 -8.32 -3.62 10.62
N ALA A 117 -7.75 -2.43 10.76
CA ALA A 117 -7.32 -1.60 9.63
C ALA A 117 -6.19 -2.26 8.82
N ALA A 118 -5.27 -3.00 9.47
CA ALA A 118 -4.23 -3.75 8.78
C ALA A 118 -4.82 -4.90 7.94
N THR A 119 -5.85 -5.55 8.44
CA THR A 119 -6.58 -6.59 7.71
C THR A 119 -7.29 -6.04 6.46
N GLU A 120 -7.81 -4.82 6.52
CA GLU A 120 -8.34 -4.12 5.36
C GLU A 120 -7.25 -3.73 4.34
N ALA A 121 -6.08 -3.32 4.84
CA ALA A 121 -4.95 -2.90 4.03
C ALA A 121 -4.30 -4.07 3.27
N CYS A 122 -4.31 -5.29 3.80
CA CYS A 122 -3.63 -6.44 3.18
C CYS A 122 -4.18 -6.82 1.79
N ARG A 123 -5.38 -6.35 1.43
CA ARG A 123 -6.01 -6.56 0.12
C ARG A 123 -5.57 -5.56 -0.95
N VAL A 124 -4.80 -4.54 -0.56
CA VAL A 124 -4.38 -3.46 -1.46
C VAL A 124 -2.88 -3.56 -1.72
N GLN A 125 -2.50 -3.55 -2.99
CA GLN A 125 -1.10 -3.56 -3.38
C GLN A 125 -0.64 -2.15 -3.75
N LEU A 126 0.36 -1.62 -3.04
CA LEU A 126 0.91 -0.29 -3.33
C LEU A 126 1.48 -0.18 -4.75
N LEU A 127 1.99 -1.29 -5.28
CA LEU A 127 2.53 -1.35 -6.64
C LEU A 127 1.46 -1.09 -7.70
N ASP A 128 0.27 -1.66 -7.53
CA ASP A 128 -0.85 -1.47 -8.45
C ASP A 128 -1.31 -0.01 -8.46
N LEU A 129 -1.40 0.62 -7.28
CA LEU A 129 -1.74 2.04 -7.17
C LEU A 129 -0.72 2.96 -7.84
N LYS A 130 0.58 2.61 -7.74
CA LYS A 130 1.65 3.33 -8.45
C LYS A 130 1.53 3.16 -9.97
N HIS A 131 1.17 1.98 -10.42
CA HIS A 131 0.96 1.69 -11.84
C HIS A 131 -0.20 2.51 -12.38
N ASP A 132 -1.37 2.46 -11.73
CA ASP A 132 -2.55 3.22 -12.11
C ASP A 132 -2.28 4.73 -12.16
N LEU A 133 -1.56 5.27 -11.18
CA LEU A 133 -1.14 6.69 -11.20
C LEU A 133 -0.22 7.00 -12.39
N SER A 134 0.71 6.09 -12.72
CA SER A 134 1.61 6.25 -13.86
C SER A 134 0.85 6.27 -15.19
N GLU A 135 -0.15 5.39 -15.33
CA GLU A 135 -1.03 5.36 -16.50
C GLU A 135 -1.84 6.66 -16.62
N LEU A 136 -2.44 7.14 -15.53
CA LEU A 136 -3.17 8.42 -15.53
C LEU A 136 -2.28 9.60 -15.91
N LYS A 137 -1.04 9.65 -15.40
CA LYS A 137 -0.06 10.70 -15.76
C LYS A 137 0.29 10.65 -17.24
N SER A 138 0.57 9.46 -17.75
CA SER A 138 0.92 9.26 -19.16
C SER A 138 -0.23 9.66 -20.08
N ALA A 139 -1.47 9.28 -19.72
CA ALA A 139 -2.67 9.65 -20.45
C ALA A 139 -2.90 11.18 -20.42
N ASN A 140 -2.72 11.81 -19.25
CA ASN A 140 -2.87 13.27 -19.12
C ASN A 140 -1.91 14.03 -20.01
N VAL A 141 -0.64 13.65 -20.01
CA VAL A 141 0.40 14.24 -20.90
C VAL A 141 0.07 14.00 -22.36
N HIS A 142 -0.38 12.79 -22.72
CA HIS A 142 -0.75 12.43 -24.09
C HIS A 142 -1.91 13.31 -24.59
N HIS A 143 -2.98 13.44 -23.82
CA HIS A 143 -4.13 14.24 -24.21
C HIS A 143 -3.81 15.74 -24.25
N LYS A 144 -2.91 16.23 -23.39
CA LYS A 144 -2.42 17.61 -23.46
C LYS A 144 -1.68 17.87 -24.78
N LYS A 145 -0.77 16.99 -25.19
CA LYS A 145 -0.07 17.08 -26.48
C LYS A 145 -1.02 17.05 -27.68
N ILE A 146 -2.08 16.23 -27.63
CA ILE A 146 -3.11 16.22 -28.67
C ILE A 146 -3.81 17.58 -28.73
N LEU A 147 -4.19 18.13 -27.59
CA LEU A 147 -4.87 19.42 -27.53
C LEU A 147 -3.98 20.55 -28.09
N ASP A 148 -2.70 20.59 -27.70
CA ASP A 148 -1.72 21.56 -28.20
C ASP A 148 -1.57 21.44 -29.71
N ARG A 149 -1.51 20.23 -30.27
CA ARG A 149 -1.46 20.00 -31.71
C ARG A 149 -2.72 20.51 -32.42
N LEU A 150 -3.90 20.20 -31.90
CA LEU A 150 -5.16 20.69 -32.47
C LEU A 150 -5.25 22.22 -32.49
N HIS A 151 -4.70 22.89 -31.49
CA HIS A 151 -4.63 24.34 -31.43
C HIS A 151 -3.65 24.90 -32.47
N SER A 152 -2.51 24.25 -32.72
CA SER A 152 -1.52 24.68 -33.67
C SER A 152 -1.94 24.49 -35.15
N GLU A 153 -2.80 23.49 -35.41
CA GLU A 153 -3.28 23.22 -36.79
C GLU A 153 -4.39 24.20 -37.22
N ASN A 154 -5.19 24.73 -36.32
CA ASN A 154 -6.23 25.70 -36.62
C ASN A 154 -6.66 26.49 -35.38
N GLU A 155 -6.60 27.84 -35.45
CA GLU A 155 -7.05 28.72 -34.34
C GLU A 155 -8.52 28.52 -33.97
N GLU A 156 -9.40 28.17 -34.91
CA GLU A 156 -10.79 27.84 -34.63
C GLU A 156 -10.96 26.65 -33.67
N ASN A 157 -9.98 25.76 -33.62
CA ASN A 157 -9.99 24.62 -32.67
C ASN A 157 -9.86 25.05 -31.20
N VAL A 158 -9.31 26.22 -30.90
CA VAL A 158 -9.21 26.77 -29.55
C VAL A 158 -10.61 27.05 -28.99
N GLU A 159 -11.51 27.60 -29.81
CA GLU A 159 -12.90 27.91 -29.48
C GLU A 159 -13.82 26.67 -29.59
N ALA A 160 -13.34 25.53 -30.11
CA ALA A 160 -14.14 24.33 -30.25
C ALA A 160 -14.65 23.84 -28.90
N PRO A 161 -15.89 23.32 -28.81
CA PRO A 161 -16.48 22.83 -27.56
C PRO A 161 -15.62 21.78 -26.84
N TYR A 162 -14.91 20.94 -27.60
CA TYR A 162 -13.99 19.93 -27.05
C TYR A 162 -12.82 20.59 -26.30
N SER A 163 -12.17 21.60 -26.88
CA SER A 163 -11.05 22.31 -26.27
C SER A 163 -11.48 23.06 -25.00
N LYS A 164 -12.63 23.72 -25.03
CA LYS A 164 -13.21 24.42 -23.87
C LYS A 164 -13.51 23.47 -22.71
N LEU A 165 -13.83 22.21 -22.99
CA LEU A 165 -14.09 21.19 -21.99
C LEU A 165 -12.80 20.56 -21.47
N MET A 166 -11.90 20.18 -22.39
CA MET A 166 -10.71 19.37 -22.07
C MET A 166 -9.60 20.17 -21.39
N LEU A 167 -9.36 21.41 -21.81
CA LEU A 167 -8.24 22.20 -21.28
C LEU A 167 -8.35 22.44 -19.76
N PRO A 168 -9.48 22.93 -19.20
CA PRO A 168 -9.60 23.10 -17.76
C PRO A 168 -9.56 21.77 -17.01
N PHE A 169 -10.12 20.71 -17.59
CA PHE A 169 -10.06 19.37 -17.02
C PHE A 169 -8.60 18.87 -16.91
N LEU A 170 -7.80 18.91 -17.99
CA LEU A 170 -6.41 18.45 -18.00
C LEU A 170 -5.53 19.26 -17.03
N ASN A 171 -5.77 20.55 -16.89
CA ASN A 171 -5.06 21.39 -15.93
C ASN A 171 -5.39 21.02 -14.49
N LYS A 172 -6.69 20.81 -14.18
CA LYS A 172 -7.12 20.32 -12.87
C LYS A 172 -6.55 18.94 -12.57
N ALA A 173 -6.62 18.02 -13.54
CA ALA A 173 -6.07 16.68 -13.44
C ALA A 173 -4.56 16.72 -13.16
N THR A 174 -3.79 17.58 -13.81
CA THR A 174 -2.35 17.73 -13.56
C THR A 174 -2.07 18.03 -12.09
N ASN A 175 -2.77 19.00 -11.51
CA ASN A 175 -2.58 19.37 -10.10
C ASN A 175 -2.99 18.25 -9.14
N GLU A 176 -4.06 17.52 -9.46
CA GLU A 176 -4.50 16.38 -8.66
C GLU A 176 -3.53 15.20 -8.73
N LEU A 177 -2.99 14.88 -9.91
CA LEU A 177 -1.98 13.85 -10.11
C LEU A 177 -0.67 14.17 -9.36
N HIS A 178 -0.29 15.44 -9.22
CA HIS A 178 0.82 15.84 -8.35
C HIS A 178 0.51 15.53 -6.89
N ARG A 179 -0.67 15.91 -6.39
CA ARG A 179 -1.09 15.63 -5.01
C ARG A 179 -1.13 14.13 -4.72
N LEU A 180 -1.65 13.32 -5.64
CA LEU A 180 -1.65 11.86 -5.51
C LEU A 180 -0.21 11.30 -5.48
N THR A 181 0.71 11.90 -6.21
CA THR A 181 2.13 11.51 -6.16
C THR A 181 2.72 11.72 -4.77
N ASP A 182 2.46 12.90 -4.18
CA ASP A 182 2.93 13.22 -2.83
C ASP A 182 2.30 12.29 -1.79
N GLN A 183 1.02 11.96 -1.96
CA GLN A 183 0.32 11.01 -1.09
C GLN A 183 0.90 9.59 -1.19
N ILE A 184 1.23 9.11 -2.40
CA ILE A 184 1.91 7.81 -2.57
C ILE A 184 3.26 7.81 -1.84
N GLN A 185 4.07 8.85 -2.00
CA GLN A 185 5.37 8.94 -1.35
C GLN A 185 5.25 8.98 0.18
N TYR A 186 4.26 9.67 0.69
CA TYR A 186 3.97 9.72 2.13
C TYR A 186 3.55 8.33 2.63
N THR A 187 2.56 7.71 1.98
CA THR A 187 2.06 6.37 2.33
C THR A 187 3.18 5.32 2.29
N GLU A 188 4.05 5.39 1.27
CA GLU A 188 5.21 4.49 1.17
C GLU A 188 6.19 4.66 2.34
N ARG A 189 6.41 5.89 2.81
CA ARG A 189 7.26 6.14 4.00
C ARG A 189 6.64 5.52 5.25
N VAL A 190 5.35 5.74 5.50
CA VAL A 190 4.64 5.16 6.66
C VAL A 190 4.64 3.64 6.61
N PHE A 191 4.37 3.06 5.44
CA PHE A 191 4.44 1.60 5.24
C PHE A 191 5.85 1.05 5.53
N ASN A 192 6.90 1.69 4.99
CA ASN A 192 8.27 1.28 5.22
C ASN A 192 8.70 1.45 6.69
N GLU A 193 8.15 2.42 7.41
CA GLU A 193 8.36 2.58 8.85
C GLU A 193 7.76 1.40 9.62
N ALA A 194 6.52 1.01 9.32
CA ALA A 194 5.88 -0.17 9.89
C ALA A 194 6.69 -1.45 9.61
N MET A 195 7.16 -1.64 8.39
CA MET A 195 7.99 -2.79 8.01
C MET A 195 9.31 -2.83 8.80
N ARG A 196 9.97 -1.67 8.99
CA ARG A 196 11.21 -1.59 9.81
C ARG A 196 10.95 -1.87 11.28
N TYR A 197 9.85 -1.35 11.82
CA TYR A 197 9.48 -1.57 13.21
C TYR A 197 9.36 -3.06 13.54
N TYR A 198 8.82 -3.84 12.60
CA TYR A 198 8.67 -5.30 12.73
C TYR A 198 9.82 -6.13 12.14
N GLY A 199 10.95 -5.50 11.80
CA GLY A 199 12.14 -6.18 11.33
C GLY A 199 12.08 -6.72 9.89
N GLU A 200 11.07 -6.30 9.09
CA GLU A 200 10.89 -6.73 7.70
C GLU A 200 11.47 -5.77 6.66
N GLY A 201 12.06 -4.66 7.10
CA GLY A 201 12.70 -3.69 6.21
C GLY A 201 13.95 -4.26 5.52
N PRO A 202 14.42 -3.65 4.44
CA PRO A 202 15.69 -4.02 3.81
C PRO A 202 16.80 -3.86 4.84
N ASP A 203 17.40 -4.98 5.21
CA ASP A 203 18.44 -5.06 6.25
C ASP A 203 19.72 -4.38 5.71
N PRO A 204 20.15 -3.24 6.27
CA PRO A 204 21.36 -2.57 5.82
C PRO A 204 22.62 -3.41 6.09
N VAL A 205 22.55 -4.37 7.04
CA VAL A 205 23.66 -5.25 7.43
C VAL A 205 23.84 -6.41 6.46
N ARG A 206 22.79 -6.88 5.78
CA ARG A 206 22.90 -7.96 4.81
C ARG A 206 23.59 -7.58 3.49
N ARG A 207 23.70 -6.29 3.18
CA ARG A 207 24.42 -5.84 1.98
C ARG A 207 25.94 -5.90 2.12
N SER A 208 26.47 -6.05 3.34
CA SER A 208 27.92 -6.11 3.59
C SER A 208 28.49 -7.53 3.66
N PHE A 209 27.68 -8.59 3.55
CA PHE A 209 28.14 -9.99 3.66
C PHE A 209 27.93 -10.85 2.39
N THR A 210 27.56 -10.23 1.26
CA THR A 210 27.57 -10.86 -0.06
C THR A 210 28.57 -10.13 -0.94
N GLY A 211 29.84 -10.25 -0.59
CA GLY A 211 31.00 -9.97 -1.40
C GLY A 211 31.81 -11.24 -1.51
#